data_5a4305bb584415f2d7c7f0c8219886b3
#
_entry.id   5a4305bb584415f2d7c7f0c8219886b3
#
_cell.length_a   1.000
_cell.length_b   1.000
_cell.length_c   1.000
_cell.angle_alpha   90.00
_cell.angle_beta   90.00
_cell.angle_gamma   90.00
#
_symmetry.space_group_name_H-M   'P 1'
#
loop_
_entity.id
_entity.type
_entity.pdbx_description
1 polymer ?
#
loop_
_entity_poly.entity_id
_entity_poly.type
_entity_poly.pdbx_seq_one_letter_code
_entity_poly.pdbx_strand_id
1 'polypeptide(L)'
;FCLVGSEMCIRDSTTAVPFLTISPDSRSGAMGDVGAATSPDVHSIHWNSAKLAFLPSGGSFSISYTPWLSKLVPDISLSHITGYYKLNEISAVAAGMRYFSLGNIQFTNDQGEYLGEYDPNEYVFDLAYSMKLSDNFSAGLVMKYIYSNLTGGIFVEGLQTEAGKSFAVDLGTYYQSKTFEISGYDSQWALGLNISNIGSK
;
A
#
# COMPACT_ATOMS: atom_id res chain seq x y z
N PHE A 1 -8.76 31.89 9.62
CA PHE A 1 -9.10 30.48 9.89
C PHE A 1 -8.72 29.54 8.74
N CYS A 2 -8.50 30.06 7.56
CA CYS A 2 -8.04 29.30 6.41
C CYS A 2 -6.54 28.96 6.46
N LEU A 3 -5.77 29.62 7.31
CA LEU A 3 -4.31 29.44 7.40
C LEU A 3 -3.91 28.07 7.97
N VAL A 4 -4.68 27.54 8.90
CA VAL A 4 -4.41 26.21 9.48
C VAL A 4 -4.72 25.11 8.45
N GLY A 5 -5.75 25.27 7.66
CA GLY A 5 -6.09 24.32 6.58
C GLY A 5 -5.08 24.36 5.43
N SER A 6 -4.54 25.53 5.09
CA SER A 6 -3.56 25.66 4.02
C SER A 6 -2.19 25.08 4.39
N GLU A 7 -1.77 25.25 5.64
CA GLU A 7 -0.54 24.62 6.12
C GLU A 7 -0.65 23.10 6.20
N MET A 8 -1.82 22.59 6.56
CA MET A 8 -2.07 21.16 6.57
C MET A 8 -2.03 20.58 5.16
N CYS A 9 -2.63 21.25 4.18
CA CYS A 9 -2.54 20.85 2.76
C CYS A 9 -1.11 20.90 2.23
N ILE A 10 -0.29 21.86 2.63
CA ILE A 10 1.11 21.96 2.21
C ILE A 10 1.96 20.85 2.85
N ARG A 11 1.64 20.43 4.06
CA ARG A 11 2.34 19.32 4.73
C ARG A 11 1.93 17.96 4.16
N ASP A 12 0.68 17.79 3.80
CA ASP A 12 0.18 16.56 3.19
C ASP A 12 0.78 16.32 1.79
N SER A 13 1.21 17.37 1.10
CA SER A 13 1.88 17.28 -0.20
C SER A 13 3.34 16.84 -0.14
N THR A 14 3.89 16.57 1.04
CA THR A 14 5.29 16.12 1.22
C THR A 14 5.46 14.60 1.16
N THR A 15 4.42 13.83 0.87
CA THR A 15 4.55 12.39 0.65
C THR A 15 5.31 12.16 -0.66
N ALA A 16 6.52 11.64 -0.56
CA ALA A 16 7.41 11.47 -1.71
C ALA A 16 6.85 10.48 -2.74
N VAL A 17 5.97 9.57 -2.34
CA VAL A 17 5.43 8.49 -3.17
C VAL A 17 3.94 8.28 -2.85
N PRO A 18 3.03 9.13 -3.38
CA PRO A 18 1.61 9.15 -3.02
C PRO A 18 0.86 7.84 -3.34
N PHE A 19 1.28 7.06 -4.36
CA PHE A 19 0.60 5.82 -4.74
C PHE A 19 0.59 4.76 -3.63
N LEU A 20 1.49 4.87 -2.65
CA LEU A 20 1.51 3.98 -1.48
C LEU A 20 0.28 4.12 -0.59
N THR A 21 -0.44 5.24 -0.69
CA THR A 21 -1.66 5.49 0.09
C THR A 21 -2.93 5.01 -0.61
N ILE A 22 -2.84 4.63 -1.89
CA ILE A 22 -4.00 4.14 -2.65
C ILE A 22 -4.34 2.73 -2.17
N SER A 23 -5.63 2.49 -1.88
CA SER A 23 -6.15 1.17 -1.53
C SER A 23 -5.96 0.18 -2.68
N PRO A 24 -5.22 -0.92 -2.49
CA PRO A 24 -4.93 -1.85 -3.56
C PRO A 24 -6.01 -2.91 -3.76
N ASP A 25 -6.98 -3.00 -2.86
CA ASP A 25 -8.02 -4.01 -2.87
C ASP A 25 -9.43 -3.42 -2.84
N SER A 26 -10.35 -4.06 -3.55
CA SER A 26 -11.74 -3.60 -3.68
C SER A 26 -12.53 -3.65 -2.38
N ARG A 27 -12.19 -4.58 -1.47
CA ARG A 27 -12.86 -4.68 -0.17
C ARG A 27 -12.61 -3.46 0.69
N SER A 28 -11.34 -3.10 0.90
CA SER A 28 -10.96 -1.94 1.70
C SER A 28 -11.39 -0.64 1.04
N GLY A 29 -11.26 -0.53 -0.30
CA GLY A 29 -11.76 0.61 -1.06
C GLY A 29 -13.26 0.82 -0.92
N ALA A 30 -14.06 -0.25 -0.94
CA ALA A 30 -15.50 -0.17 -0.74
C ALA A 30 -15.90 0.23 0.69
N MET A 31 -15.03 -0.02 1.67
CA MET A 31 -15.24 0.35 3.08
C MET A 31 -14.71 1.75 3.43
N GLY A 32 -14.21 2.52 2.46
CA GLY A 32 -13.64 3.86 2.68
C GLY A 32 -12.17 3.82 3.11
N ASP A 33 -11.38 2.96 2.48
CA ASP A 33 -9.93 2.81 2.66
C ASP A 33 -9.53 2.48 4.11
N VAL A 34 -10.25 1.52 4.70
CA VAL A 34 -9.98 1.03 6.05
C VAL A 34 -9.47 -0.40 6.03
N GLY A 35 -8.48 -0.70 6.86
CA GLY A 35 -7.87 -2.01 6.86
C GLY A 35 -7.08 -2.38 8.12
N ALA A 36 -6.75 -1.42 8.99
CA ALA A 36 -5.86 -1.66 10.14
C ALA A 36 -6.40 -2.67 11.15
N ALA A 37 -7.73 -2.69 11.38
CA ALA A 37 -8.40 -3.56 12.35
C ALA A 37 -9.50 -4.44 11.75
N THR A 38 -9.68 -4.44 10.42
CA THR A 38 -10.62 -5.34 9.74
C THR A 38 -10.21 -6.79 9.91
N SER A 39 -11.14 -7.74 9.66
CA SER A 39 -10.82 -9.16 9.69
C SER A 39 -9.63 -9.49 8.80
N PRO A 40 -8.75 -10.42 9.24
CA PRO A 40 -7.56 -10.83 8.49
C PRO A 40 -7.90 -11.34 7.09
N ASP A 41 -7.11 -10.94 6.10
CA ASP A 41 -7.17 -11.40 4.73
C ASP A 41 -5.78 -11.35 4.05
N VAL A 42 -5.70 -11.76 2.79
CA VAL A 42 -4.45 -11.77 2.03
C VAL A 42 -3.90 -10.36 1.77
N HIS A 43 -4.76 -9.34 1.74
CA HIS A 43 -4.39 -7.93 1.55
C HIS A 43 -3.90 -7.25 2.83
N SER A 44 -3.91 -7.96 3.96
CA SER A 44 -3.45 -7.45 5.25
C SER A 44 -1.98 -7.00 5.26
N ILE A 45 -1.17 -7.47 4.32
CA ILE A 45 0.21 -7.01 4.13
C ILE A 45 0.29 -5.49 3.90
N HIS A 46 -0.68 -4.91 3.19
CA HIS A 46 -0.74 -3.47 2.92
C HIS A 46 -1.19 -2.65 4.13
N TRP A 47 -2.22 -3.15 4.84
CA TRP A 47 -2.90 -2.39 5.88
C TRP A 47 -2.30 -2.59 7.27
N ASN A 48 -2.06 -3.84 7.66
CA ASN A 48 -1.51 -4.23 8.96
C ASN A 48 -1.05 -5.67 8.89
N SER A 49 0.23 -5.87 8.71
CA SER A 49 0.83 -7.21 8.56
C SER A 49 0.65 -8.11 9.79
N ALA A 50 0.43 -7.55 10.98
CA ALA A 50 0.18 -8.33 12.19
C ALA A 50 -1.04 -9.24 12.06
N LYS A 51 -2.04 -8.89 11.24
CA LYS A 51 -3.24 -9.69 10.97
C LYS A 51 -2.92 -11.03 10.30
N LEU A 52 -1.83 -11.11 9.52
CA LEU A 52 -1.44 -12.34 8.81
C LEU A 52 -1.24 -13.53 9.74
N ALA A 53 -0.83 -13.29 10.97
CA ALA A 53 -0.66 -14.35 11.97
C ALA A 53 -1.98 -15.05 12.35
N PHE A 54 -3.13 -14.42 12.14
CA PHE A 54 -4.45 -14.98 12.43
C PHE A 54 -5.11 -15.67 11.23
N LEU A 55 -4.48 -15.63 10.05
CA LEU A 55 -4.97 -16.34 8.88
C LEU A 55 -4.94 -17.86 9.08
N PRO A 56 -5.79 -18.62 8.36
CA PRO A 56 -5.80 -20.07 8.42
C PRO A 56 -4.47 -20.67 7.95
N SER A 57 -4.21 -21.90 8.34
CA SER A 57 -3.03 -22.67 7.91
C SER A 57 -3.01 -22.86 6.39
N GLY A 58 -1.80 -22.99 5.82
CA GLY A 58 -1.58 -23.03 4.39
C GLY A 58 -1.21 -21.68 3.84
N GLY A 59 -1.58 -21.39 2.61
CA GLY A 59 -1.30 -20.15 1.92
C GLY A 59 -2.42 -19.76 0.96
N SER A 60 -2.41 -18.49 0.59
CA SER A 60 -3.30 -17.94 -0.44
C SER A 60 -2.61 -16.82 -1.18
N PHE A 61 -3.08 -16.55 -2.39
CA PHE A 61 -2.64 -15.39 -3.18
C PHE A 61 -3.84 -14.65 -3.76
N SER A 62 -3.64 -13.40 -4.10
CA SER A 62 -4.63 -12.54 -4.73
C SER A 62 -3.98 -11.65 -5.77
N ILE A 63 -4.73 -11.38 -6.83
CA ILE A 63 -4.39 -10.39 -7.85
C ILE A 63 -5.54 -9.40 -7.90
N SER A 64 -5.20 -8.11 -7.82
CA SER A 64 -6.15 -7.01 -7.92
C SER A 64 -5.71 -6.06 -9.01
N TYR A 65 -6.65 -5.58 -9.79
CA TYR A 65 -6.44 -4.57 -10.82
C TYR A 65 -7.48 -3.47 -10.65
N THR A 66 -7.01 -2.25 -10.42
CA THR A 66 -7.86 -1.08 -10.19
C THR A 66 -7.57 -0.04 -11.26
N PRO A 67 -8.45 0.15 -12.25
CA PRO A 67 -8.36 1.26 -13.18
C PRO A 67 -8.62 2.56 -12.41
N TRP A 68 -7.62 3.43 -12.39
CA TRP A 68 -7.69 4.69 -11.66
C TRP A 68 -8.14 5.81 -12.59
N LEU A 69 -9.16 6.57 -12.19
CA LEU A 69 -9.71 7.67 -12.99
C LEU A 69 -10.06 7.32 -14.45
N SER A 70 -10.41 6.07 -14.74
CA SER A 70 -10.58 5.52 -16.09
C SER A 70 -11.57 6.28 -16.98
N LYS A 71 -12.47 7.09 -16.39
CA LYS A 71 -13.38 7.98 -17.15
C LYS A 71 -12.73 9.28 -17.61
N LEU A 72 -11.60 9.67 -17.04
CA LEU A 72 -10.87 10.90 -17.36
C LEU A 72 -9.59 10.57 -18.13
N VAL A 73 -8.84 9.57 -17.67
CA VAL A 73 -7.60 9.11 -18.27
C VAL A 73 -7.61 7.58 -18.27
N PRO A 74 -7.78 6.94 -19.43
CA PRO A 74 -7.98 5.49 -19.50
C PRO A 74 -6.76 4.66 -19.13
N ASP A 75 -5.56 5.26 -19.12
CA ASP A 75 -4.29 4.54 -19.05
C ASP A 75 -3.70 4.45 -17.63
N ILE A 76 -4.33 5.11 -16.64
CA ILE A 76 -3.88 5.06 -15.25
C ILE A 76 -4.44 3.82 -14.57
N SER A 77 -3.57 3.01 -13.98
CA SER A 77 -3.98 1.79 -13.29
C SER A 77 -3.05 1.40 -12.16
N LEU A 78 -3.64 0.77 -11.15
CA LEU A 78 -2.94 0.13 -10.05
C LEU A 78 -3.13 -1.39 -10.14
N SER A 79 -2.04 -2.12 -10.27
CA SER A 79 -2.00 -3.58 -10.19
C SER A 79 -1.40 -3.99 -8.85
N HIS A 80 -1.99 -4.96 -8.18
CA HIS A 80 -1.52 -5.50 -6.91
C HIS A 80 -1.56 -7.02 -6.93
N ILE A 81 -0.43 -7.63 -6.66
CA ILE A 81 -0.27 -9.08 -6.48
C ILE A 81 0.23 -9.29 -5.07
N THR A 82 -0.41 -10.16 -4.32
CA THR A 82 0.00 -10.48 -2.95
C THR A 82 -0.29 -11.91 -2.61
N GLY A 83 0.51 -12.47 -1.71
CA GLY A 83 0.31 -13.81 -1.19
C GLY A 83 0.92 -13.96 0.19
N TYR A 84 0.36 -14.88 0.97
CA TYR A 84 0.90 -15.26 2.26
C TYR A 84 1.09 -16.76 2.36
N TYR A 85 1.94 -17.17 3.29
CA TYR A 85 2.13 -18.55 3.69
C TYR A 85 2.33 -18.64 5.20
N LYS A 86 1.59 -19.54 5.84
CA LYS A 86 1.77 -19.85 7.28
C LYS A 86 2.94 -20.77 7.44
N LEU A 87 3.96 -20.32 8.17
CA LEU A 87 5.13 -21.14 8.52
C LEU A 87 4.78 -22.16 9.60
N ASN A 88 3.97 -21.75 10.56
CA ASN A 88 3.47 -22.55 11.68
C ASN A 88 2.21 -21.88 12.26
N GLU A 89 1.66 -22.41 13.36
CA GLU A 89 0.42 -21.87 13.96
C GLU A 89 0.54 -20.44 14.47
N ILE A 90 1.75 -20.00 14.78
CA ILE A 90 2.00 -18.68 15.38
C ILE A 90 2.60 -17.67 14.39
N SER A 91 3.18 -18.10 13.28
CA SER A 91 3.89 -17.19 12.37
C SER A 91 3.49 -17.35 10.91
N ALA A 92 3.53 -16.26 10.18
CA ALA A 92 3.25 -16.16 8.76
C ALA A 92 4.24 -15.24 8.06
N VAL A 93 4.50 -15.53 6.79
CA VAL A 93 5.21 -14.64 5.86
C VAL A 93 4.25 -14.23 4.75
N ALA A 94 4.48 -13.07 4.19
CA ALA A 94 3.77 -12.63 3.01
C ALA A 94 4.70 -11.84 2.09
N ALA A 95 4.41 -11.87 0.81
CA ALA A 95 5.06 -11.05 -0.19
C ALA A 95 4.02 -10.37 -1.07
N GLY A 96 4.31 -9.17 -1.52
CA GLY A 96 3.44 -8.41 -2.39
C GLY A 96 4.22 -7.55 -3.37
N MET A 97 3.57 -7.20 -4.47
CA MET A 97 4.05 -6.23 -5.43
C MET A 97 2.89 -5.35 -5.85
N ARG A 98 3.08 -4.05 -5.81
CA ARG A 98 2.17 -3.06 -6.40
C ARG A 98 2.88 -2.36 -7.54
N TYR A 99 2.18 -2.22 -8.64
CA TYR A 99 2.63 -1.50 -9.82
C TYR A 99 1.60 -0.44 -10.18
N PHE A 100 2.04 0.81 -10.22
CA PHE A 100 1.20 1.95 -10.59
C PHE A 100 1.70 2.53 -11.91
N SER A 101 0.84 2.52 -12.91
CA SER A 101 1.06 3.16 -14.19
C SER A 101 0.29 4.48 -14.24
N LEU A 102 0.96 5.55 -14.63
CA LEU A 102 0.33 6.86 -14.81
C LEU A 102 -0.10 7.10 -16.26
N GLY A 103 0.01 6.08 -17.10
CA GLY A 103 -0.32 6.19 -18.52
C GLY A 103 0.76 6.87 -19.35
N ASN A 104 0.48 7.05 -20.64
CA ASN A 104 1.39 7.68 -21.58
C ASN A 104 1.29 9.21 -21.49
N ILE A 105 2.42 9.87 -21.31
CA ILE A 105 2.52 11.34 -21.28
C ILE A 105 3.28 11.81 -22.51
N GLN A 106 2.64 12.65 -23.32
CA GLN A 106 3.26 13.31 -24.46
C GLN A 106 3.89 14.63 -24.04
N PHE A 107 5.16 14.79 -24.34
CA PHE A 107 5.89 16.02 -24.09
C PHE A 107 5.86 16.92 -25.32
N THR A 108 5.58 18.19 -25.10
CA THR A 108 5.62 19.23 -26.12
C THR A 108 6.51 20.39 -25.66
N ASN A 109 7.15 21.09 -26.60
CA ASN A 109 7.83 22.35 -26.30
C ASN A 109 6.84 23.52 -26.14
N ASP A 110 7.35 24.70 -25.84
CA ASP A 110 6.53 25.92 -25.68
C ASP A 110 5.80 26.35 -26.98
N GLN A 111 6.21 25.82 -28.11
CA GLN A 111 5.58 26.02 -29.42
C GLN A 111 4.53 24.95 -29.76
N GLY A 112 4.34 23.94 -28.86
CA GLY A 112 3.41 22.83 -29.06
C GLY A 112 3.95 21.71 -29.96
N GLU A 113 5.24 21.71 -30.30
CA GLU A 113 5.85 20.65 -31.09
C GLU A 113 6.10 19.43 -30.22
N TYR A 114 5.82 18.25 -30.75
CA TYR A 114 6.00 16.97 -30.10
C TYR A 114 7.49 16.68 -29.83
N LEU A 115 7.84 16.43 -28.60
CA LEU A 115 9.21 16.10 -28.16
C LEU A 115 9.43 14.61 -27.88
N GLY A 116 8.37 13.87 -27.56
CA GLY A 116 8.45 12.45 -27.24
C GLY A 116 7.33 11.97 -26.34
N GLU A 117 7.29 10.66 -26.11
CA GLU A 117 6.36 10.00 -25.19
C GLU A 117 7.13 9.33 -24.08
N TYR A 118 6.49 9.27 -22.92
CA TYR A 118 7.04 8.58 -21.76
C TYR A 118 5.91 7.97 -20.93
N ASP A 119 6.16 6.77 -20.39
CA ASP A 119 5.24 6.03 -19.52
C ASP A 119 5.75 6.05 -18.07
N PRO A 120 5.35 7.07 -17.25
CA PRO A 120 5.75 7.13 -15.85
C PRO A 120 5.18 5.94 -15.10
N ASN A 121 6.02 5.35 -14.26
CA ASN A 121 5.59 4.22 -13.45
C ASN A 121 6.27 4.19 -12.09
N GLU A 122 5.56 3.61 -11.14
CA GLU A 122 6.04 3.40 -9.79
C GLU A 122 5.74 1.97 -9.37
N TYR A 123 6.62 1.35 -8.60
CA TYR A 123 6.35 0.05 -8.01
C TYR A 123 6.96 -0.10 -6.63
N VAL A 124 6.36 -0.99 -5.87
CA VAL A 124 6.85 -1.39 -4.55
C VAL A 124 6.82 -2.89 -4.42
N PHE A 125 7.88 -3.43 -3.85
CA PHE A 125 7.94 -4.81 -3.37
C PHE A 125 7.84 -4.81 -1.86
N ASP A 126 6.90 -5.59 -1.33
CA ASP A 126 6.63 -5.75 0.08
C ASP A 126 7.02 -7.17 0.52
N LEU A 127 7.75 -7.28 1.63
CA LEU A 127 8.04 -8.55 2.29
C LEU A 127 7.65 -8.43 3.76
N ALA A 128 6.76 -9.28 4.22
CA ALA A 128 6.20 -9.22 5.56
C ALA A 128 6.49 -10.48 6.37
N TYR A 129 6.72 -10.27 7.65
CA TYR A 129 6.73 -11.30 8.67
C TYR A 129 5.76 -10.92 9.80
N SER A 130 4.97 -11.87 10.25
CA SER A 130 4.00 -11.69 11.32
C SER A 130 4.05 -12.85 12.29
N MET A 131 3.90 -12.53 13.58
CA MET A 131 3.93 -13.53 14.65
C MET A 131 2.89 -13.22 15.73
N LYS A 132 2.18 -14.27 16.18
CA LYS A 132 1.38 -14.22 17.40
C LYS A 132 2.31 -14.16 18.61
N LEU A 133 2.13 -13.18 19.45
CA LEU A 133 2.80 -13.02 20.73
C LEU A 133 1.96 -13.63 21.87
N SER A 134 0.65 -13.74 21.65
CA SER A 134 -0.29 -14.49 22.49
C SER A 134 -1.46 -14.99 21.62
N ASP A 135 -2.38 -15.74 22.19
CA ASP A 135 -3.57 -16.24 21.48
C ASP A 135 -4.42 -15.11 20.86
N ASN A 136 -4.38 -13.94 21.46
CA ASN A 136 -5.20 -12.79 21.11
C ASN A 136 -4.42 -11.62 20.49
N PHE A 137 -3.07 -11.65 20.51
CA PHE A 137 -2.23 -10.53 20.14
C PHE A 137 -1.11 -10.93 19.21
N SER A 138 -0.88 -10.15 18.17
CA SER A 138 0.21 -10.34 17.22
C SER A 138 0.93 -9.05 16.90
N ALA A 139 2.16 -9.20 16.40
CA ALA A 139 2.95 -8.13 15.81
C ALA A 139 3.39 -8.51 14.39
N GLY A 140 3.63 -7.51 13.56
CA GLY A 140 4.07 -7.71 12.19
C GLY A 140 5.02 -6.60 11.74
N LEU A 141 5.90 -7.00 10.85
CA LEU A 141 6.89 -6.14 10.22
C LEU A 141 6.73 -6.29 8.70
N VAL A 142 6.83 -5.18 7.97
CA VAL A 142 6.96 -5.19 6.50
C VAL A 142 8.21 -4.44 6.12
N MET A 143 8.99 -5.00 5.23
CA MET A 143 10.08 -4.32 4.53
C MET A 143 9.60 -4.00 3.12
N LYS A 144 9.84 -2.77 2.67
CA LYS A 144 9.42 -2.26 1.38
C LYS A 144 10.61 -1.77 0.58
N TYR A 145 10.69 -2.16 -0.67
CA TYR A 145 11.56 -1.54 -1.67
C TYR A 145 10.69 -0.76 -2.65
N ILE A 146 10.93 0.54 -2.73
CA ILE A 146 10.14 1.49 -3.51
C ILE A 146 10.98 1.98 -4.67
N TYR A 147 10.39 1.99 -5.85
CA TYR A 147 10.95 2.55 -7.06
C TYR A 147 9.94 3.50 -7.70
N SER A 148 10.36 4.74 -7.97
CA SER A 148 9.52 5.77 -8.59
C SER A 148 10.26 6.37 -9.78
N ASN A 149 9.72 6.20 -10.97
CA ASN A 149 10.22 6.79 -12.19
C ASN A 149 9.13 7.63 -12.85
N LEU A 150 9.04 8.88 -12.42
CA LEU A 150 8.03 9.81 -12.88
C LEU A 150 8.50 10.69 -14.04
N THR A 151 9.80 10.77 -14.25
CA THR A 151 10.42 11.75 -15.13
C THR A 151 11.12 11.16 -16.36
N GLY A 152 11.31 9.83 -16.41
CA GLY A 152 11.84 9.14 -17.57
C GLY A 152 13.26 9.48 -18.00
N GLY A 153 14.04 10.11 -17.13
CA GLY A 153 15.38 10.51 -17.47
C GLY A 153 15.47 11.74 -18.38
N ILE A 154 14.43 12.56 -18.40
CA ILE A 154 14.38 13.80 -19.17
C ILE A 154 15.37 14.80 -18.61
N PHE A 155 16.02 15.55 -19.51
CA PHE A 155 16.89 16.67 -19.16
C PHE A 155 16.01 17.88 -18.79
N VAL A 156 16.10 18.32 -17.54
CA VAL A 156 15.49 19.56 -17.06
C VAL A 156 16.63 20.51 -16.68
N GLU A 157 16.70 21.67 -17.33
CA GLU A 157 17.75 22.68 -17.07
C GLU A 157 19.19 22.12 -17.17
N GLY A 158 19.42 21.13 -18.04
CA GLY A 158 20.73 20.51 -18.23
C GLY A 158 21.10 19.42 -17.21
N LEU A 159 20.21 19.08 -16.30
CA LEU A 159 20.34 17.97 -15.37
C LEU A 159 19.46 16.80 -15.83
N GLN A 160 20.04 15.61 -15.93
CA GLN A 160 19.29 14.38 -16.18
C GLN A 160 18.56 13.95 -14.89
N THR A 161 17.26 13.77 -15.00
CA THR A 161 16.47 13.26 -13.88
C THR A 161 16.68 11.75 -13.73
N GLU A 162 16.85 11.29 -12.51
CA GLU A 162 17.00 9.86 -12.20
C GLU A 162 15.78 9.32 -11.44
N ALA A 163 15.54 8.02 -11.61
CA ALA A 163 14.48 7.34 -10.85
C ALA A 163 14.80 7.28 -9.35
N GLY A 164 13.82 7.64 -8.54
CA GLY A 164 13.90 7.55 -7.08
C GLY A 164 13.87 6.09 -6.60
N LYS A 165 14.73 5.77 -5.64
CA LYS A 165 14.78 4.46 -4.97
C LYS A 165 14.82 4.67 -3.48
N SER A 166 13.98 3.94 -2.73
CA SER A 166 13.93 4.07 -1.28
C SER A 166 13.57 2.74 -0.63
N PHE A 167 13.96 2.62 0.64
CA PHE A 167 13.53 1.53 1.51
C PHE A 167 12.67 2.10 2.63
N ALA A 168 11.62 1.36 2.97
CA ALA A 168 10.75 1.71 4.08
C ALA A 168 10.38 0.45 4.88
N VAL A 169 9.93 0.69 6.11
CA VAL A 169 9.51 -0.36 7.03
C VAL A 169 8.16 0.02 7.61
N ASP A 170 7.26 -0.97 7.74
CA ASP A 170 6.03 -0.82 8.49
C ASP A 170 6.07 -1.69 9.75
N LEU A 171 5.47 -1.18 10.81
CA LEU A 171 5.28 -1.88 12.08
C LEU A 171 3.79 -1.94 12.40
N GLY A 172 3.29 -3.14 12.57
CA GLY A 172 1.88 -3.37 12.89
C GLY A 172 1.70 -4.16 14.18
N THR A 173 0.59 -3.89 14.88
CA THR A 173 0.09 -4.71 15.97
C THR A 173 -1.39 -4.96 15.78
N TYR A 174 -1.85 -6.13 16.20
CA TYR A 174 -3.24 -6.50 16.07
C TYR A 174 -3.68 -7.33 17.29
N TYR A 175 -4.82 -6.96 17.83
CA TYR A 175 -5.48 -7.65 18.93
C TYR A 175 -6.87 -8.08 18.47
N GLN A 176 -7.24 -9.33 18.76
CA GLN A 176 -8.56 -9.88 18.52
C GLN A 176 -9.09 -10.50 19.82
N SER A 177 -10.29 -10.08 20.23
CA SER A 177 -10.93 -10.62 21.43
C SER A 177 -11.27 -12.11 21.24
N LYS A 178 -11.49 -12.80 22.35
CA LYS A 178 -12.20 -14.09 22.30
C LYS A 178 -13.63 -13.87 21.80
N THR A 179 -14.19 -14.91 21.18
CA THR A 179 -15.59 -14.89 20.77
C THR A 179 -16.49 -14.79 22.00
N PHE A 180 -17.46 -13.91 21.96
CA PHE A 180 -18.51 -13.75 22.96
C PHE A 180 -19.85 -13.60 22.25
N GLU A 181 -20.92 -13.94 22.96
CA GLU A 181 -22.26 -13.94 22.39
C GLU A 181 -22.95 -12.59 22.70
N ILE A 182 -23.51 -11.96 21.66
CA ILE A 182 -24.43 -10.81 21.79
C ILE A 182 -25.74 -11.17 21.08
N SER A 183 -26.82 -11.20 21.80
CA SER A 183 -28.18 -11.43 21.27
C SER A 183 -28.28 -12.69 20.39
N GLY A 184 -27.57 -13.78 20.75
CA GLY A 184 -27.55 -15.04 19.99
C GLY A 184 -26.57 -15.07 18.80
N TYR A 185 -25.73 -14.06 18.65
CA TYR A 185 -24.72 -13.99 17.59
C TYR A 185 -23.29 -14.03 18.17
N ASP A 186 -22.46 -14.88 17.61
CA ASP A 186 -21.03 -14.89 17.91
C ASP A 186 -20.37 -13.60 17.45
N SER A 187 -19.82 -12.87 18.39
CA SER A 187 -19.23 -11.56 18.17
C SER A 187 -17.78 -11.52 18.63
N GLN A 188 -16.96 -10.74 17.91
CA GLN A 188 -15.57 -10.46 18.25
C GLN A 188 -15.28 -8.99 17.97
N TRP A 189 -14.44 -8.39 18.77
CA TRP A 189 -13.90 -7.07 18.48
C TRP A 189 -12.39 -7.15 18.25
N ALA A 190 -11.88 -6.24 17.45
CA ALA A 190 -10.47 -6.17 17.12
C ALA A 190 -9.94 -4.74 17.22
N LEU A 191 -8.68 -4.62 17.60
CA LEU A 191 -7.91 -3.38 17.57
C LEU A 191 -6.67 -3.60 16.71
N GLY A 192 -6.38 -2.63 15.86
CA GLY A 192 -5.19 -2.64 15.02
C GLY A 192 -4.49 -1.28 15.03
N LEU A 193 -3.18 -1.30 15.19
CA LEU A 193 -2.32 -0.15 15.02
C LEU A 193 -1.28 -0.49 13.96
N ASN A 194 -1.08 0.43 13.02
CA ASN A 194 -0.03 0.31 12.01
C ASN A 194 0.67 1.65 11.83
N ILE A 195 1.99 1.63 11.83
CA ILE A 195 2.86 2.76 11.48
C ILE A 195 3.55 2.39 10.19
N SER A 196 3.22 3.08 9.11
CA SER A 196 3.68 2.72 7.77
C SER A 196 4.69 3.70 7.22
N ASN A 197 5.49 3.18 6.27
CA ASN A 197 6.42 3.96 5.46
C ASN A 197 7.47 4.71 6.30
N ILE A 198 7.97 4.07 7.35
CA ILE A 198 9.14 4.55 8.11
C ILE A 198 10.36 4.30 7.22
N GLY A 199 10.87 5.34 6.59
CA GLY A 199 11.99 5.21 5.64
C GLY A 199 12.92 6.40 5.67
N SER A 200 14.07 6.27 4.98
CA SER A 200 14.99 7.37 4.72
C SER A 200 14.52 8.16 3.48
N LYS A 201 14.76 9.44 3.51
CA LYS A 201 14.67 10.32 2.34
C LYS A 201 15.84 10.08 1.41
#